data_f26c8fdd4563290db622d0bb4752a4bd
#
_entry.id   f26c8fdd4563290db622d0bb4752a4bd
#
_cell.length_a   1.000
_cell.length_b   1.000
_cell.length_c   1.000
_cell.angle_alpha   90.00
_cell.angle_beta   90.00
_cell.angle_gamma   90.00
#
_symmetry.space_group_name_H-M   'P 1'
#
loop_
_entity.id
_entity.type
_entity.pdbx_description
1 polymer ?
#
loop_
_entity_poly.entity_id
_entity_poly.type
_entity_poly.pdbx_seq_one_letter_code
_entity_poly.pdbx_strand_id
1 'polypeptide(L)'
;MKNEVKTFRLFVRPDEKSRQIADKIRALNERTTHPLVESDDADLVIAIGGDGTFIDAVTSTKFSKNIIYTGIHTGTLGFLQDLCENDIFSLIQYINYEQELKTRKVYTSCVKVYLKDGNTYKFFALNEAIIAGDNYSKITFAEYINDELLQNVTGNGIVVATSTGDTAYSSNANGAIDFSNNCQLVCTLLTPIRNAAYERFITNPIICSRINLVLKPCDNISIIIDGKKKNIDSSMIGRVEVSMTNSYYINKLDIMDYSKVSIIRNKILGY
;
A
#
# COMPACT_ATOMS: atom_id res chain seq x y z
N MET A 1 8.47 -9.06 -21.47
CA MET A 1 7.37 -8.11 -21.18
C MET A 1 7.49 -7.00 -22.22
N LYS A 2 6.40 -6.45 -22.73
CA LYS A 2 6.44 -5.26 -23.59
C LYS A 2 7.04 -4.11 -22.79
N ASN A 3 8.21 -3.63 -23.18
CA ASN A 3 8.89 -2.52 -22.50
C ASN A 3 8.63 -1.16 -23.16
N GLU A 4 7.85 -1.15 -24.25
CA GLU A 4 7.50 0.04 -25.00
C GLU A 4 6.17 0.59 -24.48
N VAL A 5 6.20 1.76 -23.84
CA VAL A 5 5.01 2.48 -23.39
C VAL A 5 4.45 3.27 -24.57
N LYS A 6 3.18 3.03 -24.92
CA LYS A 6 2.45 3.72 -26.00
C LYS A 6 1.31 4.57 -25.50
N THR A 7 0.78 4.20 -24.34
CA THR A 7 -0.37 4.85 -23.73
C THR A 7 -0.10 5.24 -22.28
N PHE A 8 -0.67 6.37 -21.87
CA PHE A 8 -0.62 6.79 -20.47
C PHE A 8 -2.00 7.21 -19.95
N ARG A 9 -2.14 7.21 -18.63
CA ARG A 9 -3.29 7.73 -17.92
C ARG A 9 -2.84 8.64 -16.78
N LEU A 10 -3.48 9.78 -16.65
CA LEU A 10 -3.30 10.68 -15.51
C LEU A 10 -4.36 10.37 -14.45
N PHE A 11 -3.92 10.10 -13.22
CA PHE A 11 -4.77 9.98 -12.05
C PHE A 11 -4.56 11.21 -11.17
N VAL A 12 -5.48 12.16 -11.25
CA VAL A 12 -5.28 13.51 -10.75
C VAL A 12 -6.13 13.76 -9.52
N ARG A 13 -5.49 14.23 -8.42
CA ARG A 13 -6.23 14.70 -7.25
C ARG A 13 -7.09 15.92 -7.64
N PRO A 14 -8.33 16.05 -7.14
CA PRO A 14 -9.26 17.09 -7.58
C PRO A 14 -8.96 18.47 -6.95
N ASP A 15 -7.73 18.96 -7.08
CA ASP A 15 -7.29 20.30 -6.68
C ASP A 15 -6.61 21.04 -7.84
N GLU A 16 -6.53 22.35 -7.73
CA GLU A 16 -6.04 23.24 -8.80
C GLU A 16 -4.59 22.94 -9.18
N LYS A 17 -3.71 22.78 -8.21
CA LYS A 17 -2.29 22.51 -8.47
C LYS A 17 -2.08 21.18 -9.20
N SER A 18 -2.81 20.14 -8.81
CA SER A 18 -2.73 18.84 -9.46
C SER A 18 -3.22 18.89 -10.91
N ARG A 19 -4.27 19.67 -11.19
CA ARG A 19 -4.78 19.90 -12.55
C ARG A 19 -3.77 20.65 -13.41
N GLN A 20 -3.16 21.74 -12.91
CA GLN A 20 -2.13 22.48 -13.63
C GLN A 20 -0.93 21.61 -14.01
N ILE A 21 -0.51 20.70 -13.12
CA ILE A 21 0.55 19.73 -13.40
C ILE A 21 0.11 18.74 -14.50
N ALA A 22 -1.12 18.26 -14.46
CA ALA A 22 -1.66 17.38 -15.49
C ALA A 22 -1.67 18.05 -16.87
N ASP A 23 -2.10 19.31 -16.96
CA ASP A 23 -2.12 20.09 -18.20
C ASP A 23 -0.70 20.36 -18.72
N LYS A 24 0.26 20.61 -17.84
CA LYS A 24 1.67 20.73 -18.19
C LYS A 24 2.24 19.44 -18.79
N ILE A 25 1.86 18.28 -18.24
CA ILE A 25 2.27 16.97 -18.75
C ILE A 25 1.71 16.77 -20.15
N ARG A 26 0.41 17.02 -20.38
CA ARG A 26 -0.23 16.92 -21.70
C ARG A 26 0.46 17.81 -22.72
N ALA A 27 0.66 19.10 -22.40
CA ALA A 27 1.30 20.06 -23.28
C ALA A 27 2.76 19.69 -23.65
N LEU A 28 3.51 19.10 -22.71
CA LEU A 28 4.87 18.64 -22.99
C LEU A 28 4.87 17.35 -23.82
N ASN A 29 3.96 16.42 -23.55
CA ASN A 29 3.82 15.19 -24.33
C ASN A 29 3.47 15.49 -25.81
N GLU A 30 2.55 16.42 -26.08
CA GLU A 30 2.17 16.83 -27.43
C GLU A 30 3.34 17.42 -28.26
N ARG A 31 4.36 17.96 -27.60
CA ARG A 31 5.56 18.54 -28.23
C ARG A 31 6.66 17.50 -28.53
N THR A 32 6.47 16.26 -28.13
CA THR A 32 7.43 15.19 -28.43
C THR A 32 7.28 14.70 -29.86
N THR A 33 8.29 14.04 -30.40
CA THR A 33 8.25 13.47 -31.77
C THR A 33 7.30 12.28 -31.88
N HIS A 34 7.04 11.57 -30.78
CA HIS A 34 6.15 10.41 -30.67
C HIS A 34 5.27 10.54 -29.44
N PRO A 35 4.26 11.43 -29.44
CA PRO A 35 3.44 11.65 -28.26
C PRO A 35 2.68 10.38 -27.86
N LEU A 36 2.70 10.06 -26.56
CA LEU A 36 1.91 8.97 -26.00
C LEU A 36 0.42 9.32 -26.06
N VAL A 37 -0.42 8.31 -26.23
CA VAL A 37 -1.87 8.47 -26.25
C VAL A 37 -2.43 8.37 -24.84
N GLU A 38 -3.22 9.36 -24.39
CA GLU A 38 -3.94 9.27 -23.11
C GLU A 38 -5.10 8.28 -23.25
N SER A 39 -5.15 7.25 -22.39
CA SER A 39 -6.11 6.15 -22.49
C SER A 39 -6.46 5.59 -21.11
N ASP A 40 -7.68 5.11 -20.94
CA ASP A 40 -8.07 4.35 -19.74
C ASP A 40 -7.38 2.98 -19.64
N ASP A 41 -7.09 2.35 -20.78
CA ASP A 41 -6.26 1.14 -20.89
C ASP A 41 -4.81 1.56 -21.17
N ALA A 42 -4.12 1.96 -20.11
CA ALA A 42 -2.80 2.58 -20.23
C ALA A 42 -1.67 1.63 -19.82
N ASP A 43 -0.55 1.75 -20.54
CA ASP A 43 0.72 1.08 -20.19
C ASP A 43 1.39 1.76 -18.97
N LEU A 44 1.19 3.09 -18.85
CA LEU A 44 1.75 3.93 -17.78
C LEU A 44 0.64 4.71 -17.05
N VAL A 45 0.62 4.63 -15.74
CA VAL A 45 -0.24 5.47 -14.90
C VAL A 45 0.61 6.46 -14.11
N ILE A 46 0.29 7.74 -14.27
CA ILE A 46 0.94 8.85 -13.55
C ILE A 46 -0.04 9.39 -12.52
N ALA A 47 0.22 9.16 -11.25
CA ALA A 47 -0.57 9.68 -10.15
C ALA A 47 -0.07 11.08 -9.74
N ILE A 48 -0.94 12.08 -9.74
CA ILE A 48 -0.61 13.47 -9.42
C ILE A 48 -1.36 13.89 -8.16
N GLY A 49 -0.64 14.09 -7.05
CA GLY A 49 -1.26 14.41 -5.75
C GLY A 49 -0.41 14.02 -4.56
N GLY A 50 -0.94 13.27 -3.59
CA GLY A 50 -0.24 12.67 -2.45
C GLY A 50 -0.23 11.14 -2.51
N ASP A 51 0.32 10.47 -1.48
CA ASP A 51 0.40 9.01 -1.41
C ASP A 51 -0.99 8.34 -1.57
N GLY A 52 -2.05 8.95 -1.00
CA GLY A 52 -3.42 8.47 -1.17
C GLY A 52 -3.87 8.45 -2.63
N THR A 53 -3.48 9.46 -3.43
CA THR A 53 -3.77 9.50 -4.88
C THR A 53 -3.07 8.37 -5.63
N PHE A 54 -1.83 8.05 -5.24
CA PHE A 54 -1.10 6.92 -5.82
C PHE A 54 -1.77 5.59 -5.49
N ILE A 55 -2.17 5.39 -4.23
CA ILE A 55 -2.90 4.19 -3.79
C ILE A 55 -4.22 4.05 -4.55
N ASP A 56 -4.96 5.14 -4.73
CA ASP A 56 -6.22 5.14 -5.47
C ASP A 56 -6.01 4.77 -6.96
N ALA A 57 -4.95 5.27 -7.58
CA ALA A 57 -4.58 4.92 -8.95
C ALA A 57 -4.30 3.42 -9.08
N VAL A 58 -3.48 2.85 -8.19
CA VAL A 58 -3.16 1.42 -8.16
C VAL A 58 -4.41 0.57 -7.90
N THR A 59 -5.26 1.00 -6.96
CA THR A 59 -6.50 0.30 -6.62
C THR A 59 -7.50 0.29 -7.78
N SER A 60 -7.65 1.43 -8.49
CA SER A 60 -8.56 1.56 -9.63
C SER A 60 -8.20 0.65 -10.80
N THR A 61 -6.92 0.35 -10.96
CA THR A 61 -6.38 -0.56 -11.98
C THR A 61 -6.20 -2.00 -11.45
N LYS A 62 -6.79 -2.31 -10.28
CA LYS A 62 -6.79 -3.66 -9.66
C LYS A 62 -5.38 -4.23 -9.45
N PHE A 63 -4.40 -3.39 -9.09
CA PHE A 63 -3.02 -3.80 -8.86
C PHE A 63 -2.40 -4.52 -10.08
N SER A 64 -2.66 -4.03 -11.28
CA SER A 64 -2.17 -4.65 -12.51
C SER A 64 -0.64 -4.64 -12.58
N LYS A 65 -0.05 -5.80 -12.90
CA LYS A 65 1.38 -5.97 -13.13
C LYS A 65 1.82 -5.54 -14.53
N ASN A 66 0.87 -5.36 -15.43
CA ASN A 66 1.14 -4.96 -16.82
C ASN A 66 1.25 -3.44 -16.95
N ILE A 67 0.92 -2.70 -15.90
CA ILE A 67 0.98 -1.25 -15.85
C ILE A 67 2.24 -0.83 -15.12
N ILE A 68 2.93 0.18 -15.64
CA ILE A 68 3.99 0.91 -14.95
C ILE A 68 3.35 2.07 -14.20
N TYR A 69 3.71 2.25 -12.94
CA TYR A 69 3.18 3.35 -12.11
C TYR A 69 4.28 4.35 -11.80
N THR A 70 3.94 5.62 -11.81
CA THR A 70 4.79 6.69 -11.26
C THR A 70 3.94 7.72 -10.55
N GLY A 71 4.55 8.54 -9.69
CA GLY A 71 3.82 9.54 -8.93
C GLY A 71 4.56 10.86 -8.85
N ILE A 72 3.79 11.96 -8.99
CA ILE A 72 4.25 13.33 -8.85
C ILE A 72 3.57 13.96 -7.64
N HIS A 73 4.35 14.32 -6.62
CA HIS A 73 3.81 14.98 -5.44
C HIS A 73 3.54 16.46 -5.70
N THR A 74 2.40 16.95 -5.20
CA THR A 74 1.98 18.35 -5.32
C THR A 74 2.13 19.14 -4.01
N GLY A 75 2.53 18.46 -2.95
CA GLY A 75 2.82 18.99 -1.63
C GLY A 75 4.21 18.58 -1.16
N THR A 76 4.32 18.19 0.12
CA THR A 76 5.54 17.58 0.64
C THR A 76 5.79 16.24 -0.01
N LEU A 77 7.06 15.85 -0.11
CA LEU A 77 7.50 14.56 -0.66
C LEU A 77 6.69 13.40 -0.04
N GLY A 78 6.09 12.55 -0.88
CA GLY A 78 5.42 11.32 -0.48
C GLY A 78 6.39 10.14 -0.31
N PHE A 79 5.95 9.05 0.30
CA PHE A 79 6.70 7.78 0.31
C PHE A 79 6.51 6.99 -0.98
N LEU A 80 5.37 7.20 -1.64
CA LEU A 80 5.00 6.52 -2.88
C LEU A 80 5.26 7.35 -4.13
N GLN A 81 5.49 8.66 -3.99
CA GLN A 81 5.65 9.59 -5.10
C GLN A 81 7.07 10.15 -5.11
N ASP A 82 7.84 9.73 -6.11
CA ASP A 82 9.27 10.02 -6.20
C ASP A 82 9.56 11.34 -6.94
N LEU A 83 8.59 11.88 -7.70
CA LEU A 83 8.79 13.04 -8.58
C LEU A 83 8.05 14.27 -8.06
N CYS A 84 8.58 15.44 -8.40
CA CYS A 84 7.95 16.73 -8.18
C CYS A 84 7.68 17.46 -9.51
N GLU A 85 7.10 18.64 -9.44
CA GLU A 85 6.79 19.44 -10.64
C GLU A 85 8.03 19.74 -11.50
N ASN A 86 9.21 19.91 -10.89
CA ASN A 86 10.44 20.21 -11.64
C ASN A 86 10.93 19.01 -12.46
N ASP A 87 10.51 17.80 -12.11
CA ASP A 87 10.95 16.56 -12.77
C ASP A 87 10.11 16.21 -14.02
N ILE A 88 9.03 16.94 -14.29
CA ILE A 88 8.08 16.63 -15.37
C ILE A 88 8.76 16.60 -16.73
N PHE A 89 9.63 17.58 -17.02
CA PHE A 89 10.33 17.61 -18.30
C PHE A 89 11.22 16.38 -18.47
N SER A 90 12.00 16.04 -17.46
CA SER A 90 12.86 14.84 -17.45
C SER A 90 12.04 13.55 -17.55
N LEU A 91 10.88 13.48 -16.87
CA LEU A 91 9.96 12.34 -16.99
C LEU A 91 9.49 12.16 -18.44
N ILE A 92 8.98 13.23 -19.09
CA ILE A 92 8.48 13.18 -20.45
C ILE A 92 9.59 12.80 -21.44
N GLN A 93 10.79 13.33 -21.26
CA GLN A 93 11.96 12.91 -22.05
C GLN A 93 12.26 11.42 -21.86
N TYR A 94 12.31 10.96 -20.61
CA TYR A 94 12.63 9.57 -20.29
C TYR A 94 11.63 8.58 -20.91
N ILE A 95 10.33 8.80 -20.77
CA ILE A 95 9.30 7.89 -21.26
C ILE A 95 9.14 7.89 -22.78
N ASN A 96 9.58 8.98 -23.48
CA ASN A 96 9.47 9.09 -24.94
C ASN A 96 10.72 8.64 -25.69
N TYR A 97 11.90 8.67 -25.06
CA TYR A 97 13.16 8.40 -25.76
C TYR A 97 13.87 7.14 -25.29
N GLU A 98 13.55 6.62 -24.12
CA GLU A 98 14.13 5.37 -23.65
C GLU A 98 13.41 4.17 -24.25
N GLN A 99 14.18 3.23 -24.83
CA GLN A 99 13.62 2.01 -25.41
C GLN A 99 13.11 1.04 -24.33
N GLU A 100 13.67 1.10 -23.13
CA GLU A 100 13.31 0.24 -21.99
C GLU A 100 13.27 1.05 -20.69
N LEU A 101 12.09 1.20 -20.12
CA LEU A 101 11.91 1.91 -18.87
C LEU A 101 12.38 1.05 -17.69
N LYS A 102 13.31 1.59 -16.89
CA LYS A 102 13.72 0.96 -15.65
C LYS A 102 12.56 0.95 -14.65
N THR A 103 12.23 -0.22 -14.14
CA THR A 103 11.17 -0.39 -13.14
C THR A 103 11.65 -1.17 -11.93
N ARG A 104 11.08 -0.89 -10.78
CA ARG A 104 11.25 -1.67 -9.55
C ARG A 104 9.93 -2.28 -9.11
N LYS A 105 9.99 -3.45 -8.48
CA LYS A 105 8.82 -4.08 -7.89
C LYS A 105 8.50 -3.44 -6.55
N VAL A 106 7.25 -3.04 -6.36
CA VAL A 106 6.70 -2.67 -5.08
C VAL A 106 5.74 -3.78 -4.67
N TYR A 107 6.11 -4.52 -3.63
CA TYR A 107 5.34 -5.68 -3.18
C TYR A 107 4.07 -5.25 -2.45
N THR A 108 3.00 -6.02 -2.65
CA THR A 108 1.69 -5.79 -2.05
C THR A 108 1.29 -7.00 -1.21
N SER A 109 0.53 -6.77 -0.15
CA SER A 109 -0.05 -7.87 0.61
C SER A 109 -1.38 -8.32 0.01
N CYS A 110 -1.65 -9.63 0.12
CA CYS A 110 -2.94 -10.24 -0.18
C CYS A 110 -3.70 -10.46 1.12
N VAL A 111 -4.89 -9.87 1.22
CA VAL A 111 -5.78 -9.99 2.38
C VAL A 111 -6.97 -10.83 2.00
N LYS A 112 -7.18 -11.96 2.67
CA LYS A 112 -8.34 -12.84 2.50
C LYS A 112 -9.17 -12.80 3.77
N VAL A 113 -10.45 -12.52 3.62
CA VAL A 113 -11.44 -12.53 4.69
C VAL A 113 -12.36 -13.71 4.48
N TYR A 114 -12.29 -14.69 5.35
CA TYR A 114 -13.08 -15.90 5.32
C TYR A 114 -14.32 -15.73 6.19
N LEU A 115 -15.48 -15.90 5.58
CA LEU A 115 -16.77 -15.82 6.27
C LEU A 115 -17.19 -17.20 6.82
N LYS A 116 -18.05 -17.18 7.82
CA LYS A 116 -18.60 -18.39 8.46
C LYS A 116 -19.48 -19.22 7.54
N ASP A 117 -20.01 -18.63 6.48
CA ASP A 117 -20.80 -19.31 5.43
C ASP A 117 -19.97 -19.98 4.33
N GLY A 118 -18.63 -19.88 4.44
CA GLY A 118 -17.68 -20.44 3.46
C GLY A 118 -17.25 -19.47 2.37
N ASN A 119 -17.89 -18.30 2.25
CA ASN A 119 -17.48 -17.29 1.28
C ASN A 119 -16.15 -16.65 1.67
N THR A 120 -15.45 -16.11 0.67
CA THR A 120 -14.15 -15.45 0.87
C THR A 120 -14.07 -14.18 0.06
N TYR A 121 -13.70 -13.08 0.72
CA TYR A 121 -13.31 -11.85 0.05
C TYR A 121 -11.79 -11.80 -0.09
N LYS A 122 -11.31 -11.26 -1.21
CA LYS A 122 -9.90 -11.06 -1.48
C LYS A 122 -9.62 -9.61 -1.83
N PHE A 123 -8.65 -9.02 -1.14
CA PHE A 123 -8.18 -7.66 -1.36
C PHE A 123 -6.66 -7.65 -1.49
N PHE A 124 -6.13 -6.55 -2.01
CA PHE A 124 -4.70 -6.25 -1.97
C PHE A 124 -4.49 -4.93 -1.23
N ALA A 125 -3.40 -4.83 -0.48
CA ALA A 125 -2.97 -3.60 0.16
C ALA A 125 -1.56 -3.23 -0.31
N LEU A 126 -1.38 -1.94 -0.58
CA LEU A 126 -0.09 -1.37 -0.88
C LEU A 126 0.65 -0.99 0.42
N ASN A 127 -0.05 -0.34 1.35
CA ASN A 127 0.48 0.02 2.65
C ASN A 127 0.13 -1.03 3.72
N GLU A 128 -1.14 -1.11 4.12
CA GLU A 128 -1.50 -1.97 5.25
C GLU A 128 -2.95 -2.47 5.20
N ALA A 129 -3.17 -3.55 5.92
CA ALA A 129 -4.48 -3.99 6.36
C ALA A 129 -4.61 -3.77 7.87
N ILE A 130 -5.71 -3.15 8.29
CA ILE A 130 -6.05 -2.98 9.70
C ILE A 130 -7.27 -3.85 9.99
N ILE A 131 -7.15 -4.70 11.00
CA ILE A 131 -8.22 -5.50 11.55
C ILE A 131 -8.47 -4.99 12.96
N ALA A 132 -9.58 -4.29 13.18
CA ALA A 132 -9.83 -3.59 14.42
C ALA A 132 -11.30 -3.66 14.84
N GLY A 133 -11.55 -3.48 16.12
CA GLY A 133 -12.91 -3.34 16.64
C GLY A 133 -13.54 -2.01 16.22
N ASP A 134 -14.81 -2.05 15.82
CA ASP A 134 -15.56 -0.84 15.51
C ASP A 134 -15.66 0.05 16.75
N ASN A 135 -15.60 1.38 16.52
CA ASN A 135 -15.70 2.39 17.59
C ASN A 135 -14.73 2.15 18.76
N TYR A 136 -13.50 1.74 18.43
CA TYR A 136 -12.46 1.44 19.44
C TYR A 136 -12.82 0.30 20.40
N SER A 137 -13.79 -0.53 20.08
CA SER A 137 -14.12 -1.71 20.87
C SER A 137 -12.95 -2.69 20.91
N LYS A 138 -12.84 -3.43 22.01
CA LYS A 138 -11.85 -4.51 22.08
C LYS A 138 -12.30 -5.69 21.22
N ILE A 139 -11.35 -6.33 20.58
CA ILE A 139 -11.51 -7.62 19.90
C ILE A 139 -10.56 -8.64 20.50
N THR A 140 -10.91 -9.91 20.34
CA THR A 140 -10.06 -11.03 20.75
C THR A 140 -9.86 -11.95 19.56
N PHE A 141 -8.63 -12.33 19.30
CA PHE A 141 -8.28 -13.23 18.21
C PHE A 141 -7.12 -14.16 18.57
N ALA A 142 -7.11 -15.34 17.96
CA ALA A 142 -5.95 -16.21 17.95
C ALA A 142 -5.07 -15.85 16.76
N GLU A 143 -3.80 -15.60 17.03
CA GLU A 143 -2.77 -15.22 16.08
C GLU A 143 -1.94 -16.44 15.67
N TYR A 144 -1.93 -16.75 14.38
CA TYR A 144 -1.13 -17.82 13.81
C TYR A 144 -0.08 -17.24 12.87
N ILE A 145 1.16 -17.65 13.04
CA ILE A 145 2.28 -17.34 12.15
C ILE A 145 2.65 -18.59 11.39
N ASN A 146 2.63 -18.54 10.05
CA ASN A 146 2.93 -19.67 9.20
C ASN A 146 2.12 -20.95 9.55
N ASP A 147 0.84 -20.77 9.89
CA ASP A 147 -0.13 -21.80 10.30
C ASP A 147 0.08 -22.40 11.69
N GLU A 148 1.04 -21.95 12.47
CA GLU A 148 1.22 -22.33 13.86
C GLU A 148 0.63 -21.28 14.80
N LEU A 149 -0.14 -21.74 15.83
CA LEU A 149 -0.70 -20.85 16.84
C LEU A 149 0.45 -20.25 17.66
N LEU A 150 0.59 -18.93 17.56
CA LEU A 150 1.56 -18.19 18.38
C LEU A 150 0.93 -17.79 19.72
N GLN A 151 -0.23 -17.13 19.68
CA GLN A 151 -0.80 -16.51 20.89
C GLN A 151 -2.29 -16.15 20.71
N ASN A 152 -2.95 -15.90 21.85
CA ASN A 152 -4.24 -15.23 21.89
C ASN A 152 -4.05 -13.78 22.31
N VAL A 153 -4.68 -12.87 21.58
CA VAL A 153 -4.55 -11.43 21.79
C VAL A 153 -5.91 -10.82 22.09
N THR A 154 -5.95 -9.92 23.06
CA THR A 154 -7.08 -9.01 23.29
C THR A 154 -6.57 -7.58 23.21
N GLY A 155 -7.23 -6.74 22.43
CA GLY A 155 -6.85 -5.34 22.21
C GLY A 155 -7.83 -4.63 21.28
N ASN A 156 -7.48 -3.47 20.75
CA ASN A 156 -8.32 -2.78 19.76
C ASN A 156 -8.13 -3.35 18.35
N GLY A 157 -7.09 -4.14 18.11
CA GLY A 157 -6.84 -4.75 16.79
C GLY A 157 -5.38 -4.98 16.49
N ILE A 158 -5.10 -5.07 15.19
CA ILE A 158 -3.76 -5.25 14.64
C ILE A 158 -3.62 -4.50 13.31
N VAL A 159 -2.46 -3.92 13.07
CA VAL A 159 -2.02 -3.38 11.78
C VAL A 159 -1.07 -4.40 11.17
N VAL A 160 -1.32 -4.78 9.92
CA VAL A 160 -0.45 -5.67 9.15
C VAL A 160 0.03 -4.90 7.93
N ALA A 161 1.23 -4.34 8.03
CA ALA A 161 1.82 -3.47 7.03
C ALA A 161 2.77 -4.21 6.10
N THR A 162 2.88 -3.75 4.87
CA THR A 162 3.95 -4.09 3.94
C THR A 162 5.20 -3.30 4.27
N SER A 163 6.34 -3.61 3.65
CA SER A 163 7.56 -2.78 3.75
C SER A 163 7.39 -1.36 3.18
N THR A 164 6.34 -1.11 2.42
CA THR A 164 5.97 0.23 1.94
C THR A 164 5.13 0.98 2.97
N GLY A 165 4.23 0.27 3.65
CA GLY A 165 3.31 0.83 4.64
C GLY A 165 3.84 0.92 6.06
N ASP A 166 5.03 0.40 6.34
CA ASP A 166 5.62 0.44 7.68
C ASP A 166 5.92 1.87 8.18
N THR A 167 6.11 2.81 7.27
CA THR A 167 6.26 4.25 7.53
C THR A 167 4.92 5.03 7.54
N ALA A 168 3.79 4.35 7.25
CA ALA A 168 2.45 4.92 7.25
C ALA A 168 1.77 4.73 8.63
N TYR A 169 0.57 4.16 8.68
CA TYR A 169 -0.18 3.97 9.92
C TYR A 169 0.56 3.08 10.93
N SER A 170 1.29 2.09 10.46
CA SER A 170 2.08 1.17 11.29
C SER A 170 3.09 1.91 12.17
N SER A 171 3.78 2.92 11.65
CA SER A 171 4.75 3.72 12.43
C SER A 171 4.10 4.46 13.59
N ASN A 172 2.88 4.98 13.40
CA ASN A 172 2.11 5.64 14.46
C ASN A 172 1.64 4.67 15.55
N ALA A 173 1.56 3.37 15.24
CA ALA A 173 1.28 2.30 16.19
C ALA A 173 2.55 1.71 16.81
N ASN A 174 3.71 2.37 16.70
CA ASN A 174 5.02 1.87 17.11
C ASN A 174 5.45 0.59 16.39
N GLY A 175 5.06 0.42 15.13
CA GLY A 175 5.52 -0.64 14.25
C GLY A 175 7.00 -0.49 13.89
N ALA A 176 7.65 -1.59 13.58
CA ALA A 176 9.03 -1.59 13.11
C ALA A 176 9.12 -1.04 11.68
N ILE A 177 10.20 -0.33 11.37
CA ILE A 177 10.54 0.06 10.00
C ILE A 177 11.48 -1.00 9.42
N ASP A 178 11.05 -1.63 8.31
CA ASP A 178 11.82 -2.67 7.63
C ASP A 178 12.71 -2.09 6.53
N PHE A 179 14.01 -2.16 6.71
CA PHE A 179 15.02 -1.77 5.71
C PHE A 179 15.53 -2.95 4.87
N SER A 180 15.03 -4.17 5.11
CA SER A 180 15.54 -5.36 4.44
C SER A 180 15.16 -5.47 2.97
N ASN A 181 14.17 -4.70 2.52
CA ASN A 181 13.55 -4.79 1.18
C ASN A 181 13.02 -6.21 0.84
N ASN A 182 12.79 -7.03 1.85
CA ASN A 182 12.24 -8.37 1.71
C ASN A 182 10.71 -8.31 1.57
N CYS A 183 10.14 -9.39 1.02
CA CYS A 183 8.71 -9.56 0.88
C CYS A 183 8.11 -10.03 2.22
N GLN A 184 8.03 -9.14 3.21
CA GLN A 184 7.63 -9.42 4.59
C GLN A 184 6.57 -8.43 5.09
N LEU A 185 5.78 -8.90 6.06
CA LEU A 185 4.77 -8.12 6.77
C LEU A 185 5.32 -7.67 8.10
N VAL A 186 4.99 -6.44 8.51
CA VAL A 186 5.19 -5.93 9.87
C VAL A 186 3.82 -5.93 10.57
N CYS A 187 3.67 -6.80 11.56
CA CYS A 187 2.43 -6.98 12.31
C CYS A 187 2.54 -6.26 13.66
N THR A 188 1.68 -5.27 13.89
CA THR A 188 1.74 -4.41 15.08
C THR A 188 0.39 -4.39 15.79
N LEU A 189 0.35 -4.78 17.06
CA LEU A 189 -0.87 -4.79 17.85
C LEU A 189 -1.34 -3.37 18.18
N LEU A 190 -2.65 -3.15 18.14
CA LEU A 190 -3.29 -1.90 18.53
C LEU A 190 -3.81 -2.01 19.96
N THR A 191 -3.28 -1.17 20.86
CA THR A 191 -3.70 -1.07 22.25
C THR A 191 -3.92 -2.43 22.93
N PRO A 192 -2.89 -3.30 22.95
CA PRO A 192 -3.03 -4.61 23.55
C PRO A 192 -3.29 -4.52 25.06
N ILE A 193 -4.24 -5.32 25.56
CA ILE A 193 -4.66 -5.31 26.97
C ILE A 193 -3.94 -6.42 27.73
N ARG A 194 -3.07 -6.04 28.68
CA ARG A 194 -2.37 -6.94 29.58
C ARG A 194 -2.87 -6.76 31.01
N ASN A 195 -3.50 -7.79 31.57
CA ASN A 195 -3.83 -7.85 32.97
C ASN A 195 -3.92 -9.32 33.44
N ALA A 196 -4.20 -9.57 34.72
CA ALA A 196 -4.28 -10.91 35.27
C ALA A 196 -5.42 -11.77 34.69
N ALA A 197 -6.41 -11.17 34.04
CA ALA A 197 -7.54 -11.86 33.40
C ALA A 197 -7.27 -12.29 31.98
N TYR A 198 -6.18 -11.81 31.34
CA TYR A 198 -5.82 -12.10 29.96
C TYR A 198 -4.49 -12.86 29.87
N GLU A 199 -4.39 -13.70 28.88
CA GLU A 199 -3.19 -14.50 28.61
C GLU A 199 -1.95 -13.64 28.39
N ARG A 200 -0.79 -14.20 28.68
CA ARG A 200 0.49 -13.57 28.37
C ARG A 200 0.74 -13.65 26.87
N PHE A 201 1.13 -12.54 26.24
CA PHE A 201 1.44 -12.49 24.83
C PHE A 201 2.53 -11.46 24.50
N ILE A 202 3.13 -11.60 23.35
CA ILE A 202 4.16 -10.69 22.81
C ILE A 202 3.45 -9.44 22.30
N THR A 203 3.92 -8.26 22.70
CA THR A 203 3.40 -6.97 22.22
C THR A 203 4.34 -6.28 21.22
N ASN A 204 5.57 -6.78 21.09
CA ASN A 204 6.53 -6.27 20.11
C ASN A 204 6.00 -6.52 18.69
N PRO A 205 6.30 -5.64 17.73
CA PRO A 205 6.00 -5.90 16.33
C PRO A 205 6.64 -7.20 15.85
N ILE A 206 5.88 -7.99 15.10
CA ILE A 206 6.31 -9.28 14.55
C ILE A 206 6.53 -9.12 13.05
N ILE A 207 7.62 -9.68 12.54
CA ILE A 207 7.91 -9.73 11.09
C ILE A 207 7.69 -11.16 10.60
N CYS A 208 6.84 -11.32 9.57
CA CYS A 208 6.53 -12.61 8.99
C CYS A 208 6.11 -12.46 7.52
N SER A 209 5.98 -13.58 6.80
CA SER A 209 5.46 -13.59 5.42
C SER A 209 3.95 -13.83 5.36
N ARG A 210 3.39 -14.45 6.40
CA ARG A 210 1.96 -14.77 6.49
C ARG A 210 1.49 -14.80 7.94
N ILE A 211 0.34 -14.16 8.16
CA ILE A 211 -0.37 -14.16 9.44
C ILE A 211 -1.83 -14.56 9.22
N ASN A 212 -2.37 -15.36 10.11
CA ASN A 212 -3.78 -15.70 10.17
C ASN A 212 -4.34 -15.26 11.53
N LEU A 213 -5.48 -14.60 11.50
CA LEU A 213 -6.21 -14.13 12.66
C LEU A 213 -7.55 -14.85 12.72
N VAL A 214 -7.74 -15.74 13.69
CA VAL A 214 -9.02 -16.39 13.95
C VAL A 214 -9.77 -15.57 14.99
N LEU A 215 -10.86 -14.94 14.58
CA LEU A 215 -11.61 -13.99 15.38
C LEU A 215 -12.60 -14.71 16.28
N LYS A 216 -12.70 -14.28 17.56
CA LYS A 216 -13.75 -14.81 18.45
C LYS A 216 -15.12 -14.28 18.02
N PRO A 217 -16.19 -15.08 18.13
CA PRO A 217 -17.56 -14.61 17.88
C PRO A 217 -17.89 -13.44 18.83
N CYS A 218 -18.69 -12.50 18.38
CA CYS A 218 -19.27 -11.37 19.13
C CYS A 218 -18.63 -10.00 18.91
N ASP A 219 -17.52 -9.89 18.18
CA ASP A 219 -16.85 -8.62 18.02
C ASP A 219 -17.35 -7.90 16.74
N ASN A 220 -17.73 -6.65 16.86
CA ASN A 220 -17.92 -5.78 15.70
C ASN A 220 -16.57 -5.40 15.12
N ILE A 221 -16.23 -5.97 13.96
CA ILE A 221 -14.90 -5.89 13.39
C ILE A 221 -14.94 -5.07 12.12
N SER A 222 -14.00 -4.15 12.00
CA SER A 222 -13.70 -3.42 10.76
C SER A 222 -12.47 -4.00 10.07
N ILE A 223 -12.60 -4.23 8.77
CA ILE A 223 -11.47 -4.50 7.87
C ILE A 223 -11.19 -3.22 7.09
N ILE A 224 -10.02 -2.64 7.28
CA ILE A 224 -9.60 -1.40 6.63
C ILE A 224 -8.37 -1.71 5.78
N ILE A 225 -8.42 -1.42 4.49
CA ILE A 225 -7.34 -1.67 3.54
C ILE A 225 -6.91 -0.34 2.94
N ASP A 226 -5.64 0.03 3.12
CA ASP A 226 -5.09 1.29 2.63
C ASP A 226 -5.99 2.49 3.00
N GLY A 227 -6.39 2.58 4.28
CA GLY A 227 -7.25 3.63 4.81
C GLY A 227 -8.74 3.53 4.45
N LYS A 228 -9.18 2.52 3.68
CA LYS A 228 -10.59 2.36 3.26
C LYS A 228 -11.25 1.18 3.94
N LYS A 229 -12.28 1.46 4.75
CA LYS A 229 -13.12 0.42 5.37
C LYS A 229 -13.83 -0.40 4.28
N LYS A 230 -13.79 -1.72 4.41
CA LYS A 230 -14.50 -2.65 3.52
C LYS A 230 -15.88 -2.94 4.07
N ASN A 231 -16.87 -2.91 3.18
CA ASN A 231 -18.24 -3.21 3.55
C ASN A 231 -18.45 -4.72 3.60
N ILE A 232 -18.14 -5.32 4.77
CA ILE A 232 -18.31 -6.74 5.07
C ILE A 232 -19.12 -6.83 6.36
N ASP A 233 -20.10 -7.74 6.39
CA ASP A 233 -20.83 -8.02 7.62
C ASP A 233 -19.86 -8.61 8.67
N SER A 234 -19.58 -7.82 9.69
CA SER A 234 -18.62 -8.16 10.75
C SER A 234 -19.01 -9.42 11.50
N SER A 235 -20.31 -9.69 11.67
CA SER A 235 -20.83 -10.88 12.35
C SER A 235 -20.48 -12.18 11.63
N MET A 236 -20.26 -12.10 10.31
CA MET A 236 -19.92 -13.21 9.45
C MET A 236 -18.41 -13.49 9.36
N ILE A 237 -17.55 -12.58 9.79
CA ILE A 237 -16.10 -12.76 9.70
C ILE A 237 -15.65 -13.84 10.69
N GLY A 238 -15.02 -14.90 10.17
CA GLY A 238 -14.45 -15.97 10.97
C GLY A 238 -12.93 -15.90 11.08
N ARG A 239 -12.26 -15.61 9.98
CA ARG A 239 -10.78 -15.58 9.90
C ARG A 239 -10.33 -14.52 8.88
N VAL A 240 -9.21 -13.89 9.18
CA VAL A 240 -8.50 -13.02 8.23
C VAL A 240 -7.08 -13.55 8.03
N GLU A 241 -6.69 -13.76 6.79
CA GLU A 241 -5.34 -14.10 6.38
C GLU A 241 -4.72 -12.91 5.66
N VAL A 242 -3.51 -12.53 6.07
CA VAL A 242 -2.70 -11.56 5.33
C VAL A 242 -1.38 -12.22 4.96
N SER A 243 -1.02 -12.16 3.69
CA SER A 243 0.20 -12.77 3.20
C SER A 243 0.92 -11.90 2.18
N MET A 244 2.24 -11.96 2.17
CA MET A 244 3.10 -11.41 1.13
C MET A 244 3.85 -12.52 0.42
N THR A 245 3.95 -12.41 -0.90
CA THR A 245 4.73 -13.32 -1.74
C THR A 245 5.35 -12.52 -2.88
N ASN A 246 6.42 -13.04 -3.46
CA ASN A 246 7.04 -12.45 -4.66
C ASN A 246 6.10 -12.39 -5.88
N SER A 247 4.90 -13.00 -5.77
CA SER A 247 3.90 -13.01 -6.82
C SER A 247 2.97 -11.80 -6.82
N TYR A 248 2.89 -11.04 -5.72
CA TYR A 248 2.01 -9.88 -5.59
C TYR A 248 2.83 -8.59 -5.53
N TYR A 249 2.86 -7.85 -6.62
CA TYR A 249 3.59 -6.59 -6.75
C TYR A 249 2.97 -5.73 -7.86
N ILE A 250 3.32 -4.46 -7.85
CA ILE A 250 3.15 -3.53 -8.97
C ILE A 250 4.53 -3.13 -9.50
N ASN A 251 4.61 -2.74 -10.78
CA ASN A 251 5.82 -2.19 -11.38
C ASN A 251 5.83 -0.67 -11.22
N LYS A 252 6.76 -0.14 -10.45
CA LYS A 252 6.93 1.30 -10.29
C LYS A 252 8.11 1.78 -11.11
N LEU A 253 7.95 2.88 -11.81
CA LEU A 253 9.02 3.52 -12.58
C LEU A 253 10.17 3.92 -11.64
N ASP A 254 11.40 3.64 -12.03
CA ASP A 254 12.60 3.81 -11.21
C ASP A 254 13.57 4.79 -11.91
N ILE A 255 13.22 6.08 -11.87
CA ILE A 255 14.02 7.16 -12.48
C ILE A 255 15.02 7.73 -11.47
N MET A 256 14.63 7.76 -10.20
CA MET A 256 15.43 8.33 -9.12
C MET A 256 15.97 7.20 -8.23
N ASP A 257 17.28 7.19 -7.99
CA ASP A 257 17.91 6.26 -7.02
C ASP A 257 17.55 6.63 -5.57
N TYR A 258 16.26 6.61 -5.24
CA TYR A 258 15.79 6.85 -3.88
C TYR A 258 15.97 5.60 -3.02
N SER A 259 16.86 5.70 -2.04
CA SER A 259 16.87 4.72 -0.95
C SER A 259 15.78 5.05 0.07
N LYS A 260 15.21 4.02 0.72
CA LYS A 260 14.26 4.20 1.83
C LYS A 260 14.86 5.07 2.94
N VAL A 261 16.17 4.96 3.16
CA VAL A 261 16.92 5.79 4.13
C VAL A 261 16.83 7.27 3.77
N SER A 262 17.09 7.64 2.49
CA SER A 262 17.05 9.04 2.06
C SER A 262 15.63 9.62 2.17
N ILE A 263 14.60 8.84 1.84
CA ILE A 263 13.21 9.26 1.98
C ILE A 263 12.87 9.53 3.45
N ILE A 264 13.23 8.62 4.35
CA ILE A 264 12.96 8.76 5.80
C ILE A 264 13.71 9.97 6.37
N ARG A 265 14.99 10.17 6.01
CA ARG A 265 15.77 11.33 6.44
C ARG A 265 15.07 12.64 6.05
N ASN A 266 14.73 12.76 4.78
CA ASN A 266 14.14 13.98 4.24
C ASN A 266 12.72 14.23 4.79
N LYS A 267 11.93 13.17 4.98
CA LYS A 267 10.51 13.29 5.29
C LYS A 267 10.20 13.27 6.78
N ILE A 268 10.89 12.44 7.54
CA ILE A 268 10.61 12.26 8.98
C ILE A 268 11.61 13.06 9.83
N LEU A 269 12.88 13.04 9.47
CA LEU A 269 13.94 13.64 10.29
C LEU A 269 14.25 15.08 9.88
N GLY A 270 13.83 15.52 8.69
CA GLY A 270 13.96 16.90 8.23
C GLY A 270 15.40 17.33 7.87
N TYR A 271 16.27 16.41 7.43
CA TYR A 271 17.63 16.69 7.02
C TYR A 271 17.78 16.73 5.50
#